data_ba5bca6ebe555541253a75a305de8303
#
_entry.id   ba5bca6ebe555541253a75a305de8303
#
_cell.length_a   1.000
_cell.length_b   1.000
_cell.length_c   1.000
_cell.angle_alpha   90.00
_cell.angle_beta   90.00
_cell.angle_gamma   90.00
#
_symmetry.space_group_name_H-M   'P 1'
#
loop_
_entity.id
_entity.type
_entity.pdbx_description
1 polymer ?
#
loop_
_entity_poly.entity_id
_entity_poly.type
_entity_poly.pdbx_seq_one_letter_code
_entity_poly.pdbx_strand_id
1 'polypeptide(L)'
;MTIQAAFNRSQIKWDTYMFLGSQYLSYGLASNTVFVGPRSIAAGWPGLADTQFAEGIDAMVPFSYPPVISTVPVIPTEKDYVYIFRGDQYVRYDFANEKIIYGPLSIAQWWPGMKDVGFDRDIDAAFLDHRGDFAQIFVDTYIFFKGDKYITYDPRADKVSGGPYPIADRWPGLKEAGFTRDIDAVVYNVVEPSALGGNSRRECYFVKADKVLHFDIEDWKPLTGARNISDFWPGLKGTEYAAATPTPPYPQVKAHADFRITFNNPGENNPNPYGWIELKTKSGQPFRIWTQQNQGLSTPARASAAPSMNLPFTSSDIASVGAYVDEYDALSGDDYLARGSKNFAGNGRYTLSSDDGSVDIDITVTDL
;
A
#
# COMPACT_ATOMS: atom_id res chain seq x y z
N MET A 1 3.27 -19.86 -1.81
CA MET A 1 2.62 -18.66 -2.38
C MET A 1 3.45 -17.49 -1.90
N THR A 2 3.56 -16.44 -2.70
CA THR A 2 4.36 -15.26 -2.38
C THR A 2 3.52 -14.01 -2.63
N ILE A 3 4.06 -12.82 -2.43
CA ILE A 3 3.42 -11.56 -2.79
C ILE A 3 2.97 -11.65 -4.25
N GLN A 4 1.66 -11.56 -4.50
CA GLN A 4 1.05 -11.69 -5.83
C GLN A 4 0.79 -10.34 -6.50
N ALA A 5 0.64 -9.30 -5.70
CA ALA A 5 0.56 -7.93 -6.18
C ALA A 5 1.15 -7.00 -5.12
N ALA A 6 1.72 -5.91 -5.56
CA ALA A 6 2.20 -4.87 -4.66
C ALA A 6 2.00 -3.49 -5.29
N PHE A 7 1.79 -2.49 -4.44
CA PHE A 7 1.45 -1.17 -4.89
C PHE A 7 1.88 -0.12 -3.85
N ASN A 8 2.51 0.93 -4.30
CA ASN A 8 2.78 2.11 -3.50
C ASN A 8 1.64 3.12 -3.66
N ARG A 9 0.97 3.47 -2.58
CA ARG A 9 -0.25 4.31 -2.59
C ARG A 9 -0.01 5.69 -3.20
N SER A 10 1.14 6.29 -2.96
CA SER A 10 1.56 7.51 -3.65
C SER A 10 3.09 7.57 -3.71
N GLN A 11 3.62 8.36 -4.63
CA GLN A 11 5.06 8.57 -4.75
C GLN A 11 5.68 9.25 -3.50
N ILE A 12 4.85 9.85 -2.66
CA ILE A 12 5.25 10.59 -1.45
C ILE A 12 4.92 9.79 -0.17
N LYS A 13 4.03 8.80 -0.25
CA LYS A 13 3.61 7.97 0.89
C LYS A 13 4.38 6.65 0.88
N TRP A 14 5.09 6.41 1.95
CA TRP A 14 5.99 5.27 2.18
C TRP A 14 5.28 3.93 2.41
N ASP A 15 3.95 3.88 2.24
CA ASP A 15 3.12 2.70 2.50
C ASP A 15 3.01 1.86 1.23
N THR A 16 3.65 0.72 1.24
CA THR A 16 3.51 -0.29 0.19
C THR A 16 2.47 -1.31 0.62
N TYR A 17 1.40 -1.44 -0.13
CA TYR A 17 0.44 -2.52 0.03
C TYR A 17 0.95 -3.74 -0.70
N MET A 18 0.94 -4.88 -0.02
CA MET A 18 1.34 -6.18 -0.57
C MET A 18 0.18 -7.16 -0.40
N PHE A 19 -0.13 -7.90 -1.44
CA PHE A 19 -1.28 -8.80 -1.49
C PHE A 19 -0.84 -10.25 -1.66
N LEU A 20 -1.55 -11.15 -0.96
CA LEU A 20 -1.32 -12.59 -1.00
C LEU A 20 -2.67 -13.31 -0.83
N GLY A 21 -3.18 -13.94 -1.92
CA GLY A 21 -4.53 -14.49 -1.92
C GLY A 21 -5.55 -13.43 -1.53
N SER A 22 -6.45 -13.78 -0.63
CA SER A 22 -7.50 -12.87 -0.12
C SER A 22 -7.03 -11.92 0.99
N GLN A 23 -5.72 -11.83 1.22
CA GLN A 23 -5.14 -10.99 2.28
C GLN A 23 -4.21 -9.91 1.73
N TYR A 24 -4.01 -8.87 2.55
CA TYR A 24 -3.03 -7.83 2.31
C TYR A 24 -2.36 -7.40 3.61
N LEU A 25 -1.22 -6.78 3.46
CA LEU A 25 -0.57 -5.99 4.50
C LEU A 25 -0.11 -4.64 3.93
N SER A 26 0.14 -3.69 4.81
CA SER A 26 0.83 -2.44 4.48
C SER A 26 2.21 -2.45 5.11
N TYR A 27 3.21 -2.11 4.33
CA TYR A 27 4.63 -2.18 4.68
C TYR A 27 5.34 -0.85 4.43
N GLY A 28 6.09 -0.37 5.41
CA GLY A 28 6.94 0.79 5.27
C GLY A 28 8.31 0.40 4.72
N LEU A 29 8.60 0.74 3.46
CA LEU A 29 9.89 0.43 2.83
C LEU A 29 11.07 1.08 3.57
N ALA A 30 10.92 2.32 4.03
CA ALA A 30 11.98 3.04 4.73
C ALA A 30 12.18 2.56 6.17
N SER A 31 11.09 2.21 6.87
CA SER A 31 11.14 1.74 8.27
C SER A 31 11.38 0.25 8.42
N ASN A 32 11.23 -0.51 7.34
CA ASN A 32 11.28 -1.97 7.31
C ASN A 32 10.30 -2.62 8.31
N THR A 33 9.08 -2.07 8.42
CA THR A 33 8.06 -2.54 9.36
C THR A 33 6.71 -2.76 8.69
N VAL A 34 5.97 -3.76 9.16
CA VAL A 34 4.56 -3.93 8.81
C VAL A 34 3.75 -2.90 9.59
N PHE A 35 2.97 -2.06 8.91
CA PHE A 35 2.11 -1.07 9.52
C PHE A 35 0.71 -1.62 9.79
N VAL A 36 0.18 -2.41 8.84
CA VAL A 36 -1.17 -3.00 8.91
C VAL A 36 -1.12 -4.43 8.40
N GLY A 37 -1.84 -5.32 9.04
CA GLY A 37 -2.09 -6.67 8.56
C GLY A 37 -1.14 -7.74 9.11
N PRO A 38 -1.21 -8.95 8.56
CA PRO A 38 -2.13 -9.40 7.50
C PRO A 38 -3.61 -9.21 7.81
N ARG A 39 -4.39 -8.81 6.81
CA ARG A 39 -5.83 -8.52 6.93
C ARG A 39 -6.54 -8.95 5.66
N SER A 40 -7.80 -9.42 5.75
CA SER A 40 -8.55 -9.76 4.55
C SER A 40 -8.84 -8.53 3.68
N ILE A 41 -8.79 -8.71 2.36
CA ILE A 41 -9.13 -7.66 1.39
C ILE A 41 -10.57 -7.20 1.63
N ALA A 42 -11.50 -8.15 1.80
CA ALA A 42 -12.91 -7.85 2.05
C ALA A 42 -13.13 -6.92 3.25
N ALA A 43 -12.35 -7.08 4.33
CA ALA A 43 -12.49 -6.25 5.53
C ALA A 43 -11.73 -4.92 5.45
N GLY A 44 -10.67 -4.87 4.68
CA GLY A 44 -9.79 -3.69 4.63
C GLY A 44 -10.00 -2.78 3.43
N TRP A 45 -10.74 -3.24 2.43
CA TRP A 45 -11.03 -2.53 1.19
C TRP A 45 -12.54 -2.53 0.94
N PRO A 46 -13.29 -1.65 1.63
CA PRO A 46 -14.74 -1.55 1.44
C PRO A 46 -15.07 -1.35 -0.05
N GLY A 47 -16.13 -2.02 -0.50
CA GLY A 47 -16.51 -2.06 -1.91
C GLY A 47 -15.86 -3.17 -2.73
N LEU A 48 -14.78 -3.81 -2.27
CA LEU A 48 -14.25 -5.03 -2.91
C LEU A 48 -14.88 -6.31 -2.37
N ALA A 49 -15.49 -6.29 -1.18
CA ALA A 49 -15.96 -7.47 -0.44
C ALA A 49 -16.89 -8.40 -1.24
N ASP A 50 -17.79 -7.82 -2.04
CA ASP A 50 -18.78 -8.57 -2.83
C ASP A 50 -18.32 -8.76 -4.29
N THR A 51 -17.03 -8.66 -4.54
CA THR A 51 -16.44 -8.81 -5.89
C THR A 51 -15.37 -9.89 -5.89
N GLN A 52 -14.98 -10.36 -7.09
CA GLN A 52 -13.86 -11.29 -7.22
C GLN A 52 -12.53 -10.73 -6.66
N PHE A 53 -12.39 -9.42 -6.53
CA PHE A 53 -11.18 -8.77 -6.01
C PHE A 53 -10.95 -9.03 -4.52
N ALA A 54 -11.98 -9.45 -3.77
CA ALA A 54 -11.83 -9.89 -2.38
C ALA A 54 -11.03 -11.19 -2.24
N GLU A 55 -11.02 -12.02 -3.29
CA GLU A 55 -10.32 -13.31 -3.31
C GLU A 55 -8.84 -13.21 -3.73
N GLY A 56 -8.41 -12.01 -4.18
CA GLY A 56 -7.05 -11.72 -4.59
C GLY A 56 -6.98 -10.60 -5.61
N ILE A 57 -5.76 -10.18 -5.88
CA ILE A 57 -5.43 -9.10 -6.81
C ILE A 57 -4.25 -9.56 -7.65
N ASP A 58 -4.35 -9.40 -8.98
CA ASP A 58 -3.29 -9.78 -9.89
C ASP A 58 -2.28 -8.64 -10.08
N ALA A 59 -2.77 -7.41 -10.29
CA ALA A 59 -1.92 -6.24 -10.45
C ALA A 59 -2.61 -4.95 -10.03
N MET A 60 -1.82 -3.93 -9.70
CA MET A 60 -2.33 -2.60 -9.34
C MET A 60 -1.44 -1.51 -9.93
N VAL A 61 -2.06 -0.39 -10.33
CA VAL A 61 -1.33 0.81 -10.74
C VAL A 61 -2.03 2.07 -10.23
N PRO A 62 -1.29 3.11 -9.79
CA PRO A 62 -1.87 4.40 -9.46
C PRO A 62 -2.59 4.99 -10.67
N PHE A 63 -3.66 5.74 -10.42
CA PHE A 63 -4.31 6.49 -11.48
C PHE A 63 -3.41 7.66 -11.91
N SER A 64 -3.01 7.69 -13.18
CA SER A 64 -2.30 8.81 -13.76
C SER A 64 -3.28 9.92 -14.17
N TYR A 65 -3.02 11.14 -13.71
CA TYR A 65 -3.76 12.32 -14.16
C TYR A 65 -3.17 12.87 -15.46
N PRO A 66 -4.01 13.23 -16.44
CA PRO A 66 -3.50 14.05 -17.53
C PRO A 66 -2.97 15.37 -16.93
N PRO A 67 -1.82 15.88 -17.38
CA PRO A 67 -1.31 17.15 -16.92
C PRO A 67 -2.37 18.21 -17.22
N VAL A 68 -2.77 18.94 -16.20
CA VAL A 68 -3.53 20.16 -16.40
C VAL A 68 -2.53 21.18 -16.99
N ILE A 69 -2.63 21.44 -18.28
CA ILE A 69 -1.95 22.60 -18.88
C ILE A 69 -2.68 23.83 -18.34
N SER A 70 -2.31 24.25 -17.15
CA SER A 70 -2.82 25.44 -16.51
C SER A 70 -1.67 26.41 -16.33
N THR A 71 -1.84 27.64 -16.74
CA THR A 71 -0.93 28.75 -16.46
C THR A 71 -0.94 29.20 -15.00
N VAL A 72 -1.77 28.59 -14.19
CA VAL A 72 -1.82 28.73 -12.72
C VAL A 72 -1.38 27.40 -12.13
N PRO A 73 -0.48 27.36 -11.14
CA PRO A 73 -0.15 26.12 -10.45
C PRO A 73 -1.42 25.61 -9.72
N VAL A 74 -2.20 24.82 -10.43
CA VAL A 74 -3.23 23.99 -9.80
C VAL A 74 -2.43 22.86 -9.18
N ILE A 75 -2.25 22.89 -7.86
CA ILE A 75 -1.91 21.70 -7.11
C ILE A 75 -3.04 20.74 -7.43
N PRO A 76 -2.82 19.64 -8.17
CA PRO A 76 -3.85 18.65 -8.35
C PRO A 76 -4.28 18.25 -6.95
N THR A 77 -5.55 18.39 -6.62
CA THR A 77 -6.10 17.65 -5.48
C THR A 77 -5.89 16.19 -5.88
N GLU A 78 -4.82 15.58 -5.36
CA GLU A 78 -4.48 14.19 -5.63
C GLU A 78 -5.66 13.35 -5.18
N LYS A 79 -6.51 13.03 -6.13
CA LYS A 79 -7.53 12.02 -5.89
C LYS A 79 -6.77 10.70 -5.87
N ASP A 80 -6.72 10.11 -4.74
CA ASP A 80 -5.97 8.90 -4.41
C ASP A 80 -6.68 7.69 -5.05
N TYR A 81 -6.62 7.58 -6.39
CA TYR A 81 -7.26 6.53 -7.15
C TYR A 81 -6.24 5.48 -7.59
N VAL A 82 -6.68 4.23 -7.63
CA VAL A 82 -5.88 3.11 -8.12
C VAL A 82 -6.73 2.25 -9.06
N TYR A 83 -6.11 1.75 -10.11
CA TYR A 83 -6.64 0.65 -10.91
C TYR A 83 -6.20 -0.67 -10.30
N ILE A 84 -7.15 -1.58 -10.11
CA ILE A 84 -6.95 -2.92 -9.56
C ILE A 84 -7.41 -3.91 -10.61
N PHE A 85 -6.55 -4.87 -10.97
CA PHE A 85 -6.79 -5.87 -12.00
C PHE A 85 -6.93 -7.26 -11.38
N ARG A 86 -7.89 -8.03 -11.89
CA ARG A 86 -8.02 -9.46 -11.58
C ARG A 86 -8.72 -10.19 -12.72
N GLY A 87 -8.12 -11.31 -13.19
CA GLY A 87 -8.62 -12.07 -14.33
C GLY A 87 -8.76 -11.16 -15.53
N ASP A 88 -9.95 -11.10 -16.11
CA ASP A 88 -10.28 -10.28 -17.29
C ASP A 88 -10.96 -8.94 -16.94
N GLN A 89 -10.98 -8.56 -15.64
CA GLN A 89 -11.66 -7.37 -15.15
C GLN A 89 -10.73 -6.42 -14.41
N TYR A 90 -11.18 -5.17 -14.31
CA TYR A 90 -10.56 -4.16 -13.46
C TYR A 90 -11.61 -3.31 -12.74
N VAL A 91 -11.18 -2.68 -11.67
CA VAL A 91 -11.91 -1.61 -10.99
C VAL A 91 -11.03 -0.39 -10.82
N ARG A 92 -11.64 0.79 -10.68
CA ARG A 92 -10.98 1.98 -10.16
C ARG A 92 -11.50 2.26 -8.76
N TYR A 93 -10.58 2.25 -7.81
CA TYR A 93 -10.86 2.42 -6.40
C TYR A 93 -10.42 3.78 -5.91
N ASP A 94 -11.23 4.40 -5.07
CA ASP A 94 -10.99 5.70 -4.42
C ASP A 94 -10.59 5.44 -2.96
N PHE A 95 -9.33 5.68 -2.62
CA PHE A 95 -8.84 5.51 -1.26
C PHE A 95 -9.41 6.50 -0.26
N ALA A 96 -9.68 7.73 -0.68
CA ALA A 96 -10.20 8.76 0.22
C ALA A 96 -11.62 8.45 0.67
N ASN A 97 -12.42 7.83 -0.21
CA ASN A 97 -13.80 7.46 0.06
C ASN A 97 -13.99 5.96 0.27
N GLU A 98 -12.92 5.17 0.23
CA GLU A 98 -12.89 3.72 0.47
C GLU A 98 -13.93 2.94 -0.35
N LYS A 99 -14.04 3.24 -1.65
CA LYS A 99 -15.06 2.64 -2.53
C LYS A 99 -14.61 2.46 -3.97
N ILE A 100 -15.22 1.50 -4.67
CA ILE A 100 -15.16 1.43 -6.12
C ILE A 100 -15.92 2.62 -6.71
N ILE A 101 -15.27 3.35 -7.61
CA ILE A 101 -15.88 4.44 -8.36
C ILE A 101 -16.12 4.07 -9.83
N TYR A 102 -15.50 2.98 -10.30
CA TYR A 102 -15.66 2.47 -11.65
C TYR A 102 -15.41 0.97 -11.71
N GLY A 103 -16.32 0.23 -12.34
CA GLY A 103 -16.21 -1.23 -12.50
C GLY A 103 -16.97 -2.05 -11.44
N PRO A 104 -16.81 -3.39 -11.43
CA PRO A 104 -15.93 -4.20 -12.30
C PRO A 104 -16.25 -4.09 -13.80
N LEU A 105 -15.23 -3.91 -14.62
CA LEU A 105 -15.34 -3.77 -16.08
C LEU A 105 -14.32 -4.64 -16.81
N SER A 106 -14.63 -5.03 -18.04
CA SER A 106 -13.73 -5.83 -18.89
C SER A 106 -12.50 -5.04 -19.32
N ILE A 107 -11.30 -5.61 -19.13
CA ILE A 107 -10.04 -5.04 -19.62
C ILE A 107 -10.08 -4.98 -21.16
N ALA A 108 -10.54 -6.03 -21.82
CA ALA A 108 -10.63 -6.09 -23.28
C ALA A 108 -11.46 -4.97 -23.90
N GLN A 109 -12.47 -4.47 -23.17
CA GLN A 109 -13.39 -3.45 -23.64
C GLN A 109 -12.91 -2.03 -23.36
N TRP A 110 -12.25 -1.82 -22.20
CA TRP A 110 -12.00 -0.48 -21.67
C TRP A 110 -10.51 -0.09 -21.62
N TRP A 111 -9.62 -0.99 -22.06
CA TRP A 111 -8.19 -0.72 -22.19
C TRP A 111 -7.78 -0.95 -23.65
N PRO A 112 -7.89 0.09 -24.52
CA PRO A 112 -7.66 -0.03 -25.96
C PRO A 112 -6.29 -0.62 -26.30
N GLY A 113 -6.29 -1.64 -27.17
CA GLY A 113 -5.10 -2.35 -27.62
C GLY A 113 -4.63 -3.49 -26.73
N MET A 114 -5.08 -3.60 -25.47
CA MET A 114 -4.67 -4.68 -24.57
C MET A 114 -5.06 -6.06 -25.09
N LYS A 115 -6.26 -6.19 -25.67
CA LYS A 115 -6.74 -7.44 -26.29
C LYS A 115 -5.90 -7.85 -27.49
N ASP A 116 -5.50 -6.88 -28.32
CA ASP A 116 -4.76 -7.16 -29.56
C ASP A 116 -3.37 -7.71 -29.29
N VAL A 117 -2.83 -7.40 -28.11
CA VAL A 117 -1.50 -7.84 -27.65
C VAL A 117 -1.56 -8.95 -26.59
N GLY A 118 -2.75 -9.46 -26.25
CA GLY A 118 -2.95 -10.58 -25.33
C GLY A 118 -2.80 -10.22 -23.83
N PHE A 119 -2.98 -8.93 -23.49
CA PHE A 119 -2.91 -8.42 -22.11
C PHE A 119 -4.28 -8.05 -21.54
N ASP A 120 -5.36 -8.55 -22.12
CA ASP A 120 -6.74 -8.29 -21.71
C ASP A 120 -7.21 -9.14 -20.53
N ARG A 121 -6.32 -9.92 -19.94
CA ARG A 121 -6.56 -10.77 -18.76
C ARG A 121 -5.28 -11.26 -18.13
N ASP A 122 -5.39 -11.72 -16.87
CA ASP A 122 -4.33 -12.45 -16.15
C ASP A 122 -2.99 -11.69 -16.23
N ILE A 123 -3.00 -10.43 -15.83
CA ILE A 123 -1.81 -9.57 -15.75
C ILE A 123 -1.00 -9.99 -14.53
N ASP A 124 0.27 -10.35 -14.70
CA ASP A 124 1.09 -10.83 -13.60
C ASP A 124 1.53 -9.70 -12.65
N ALA A 125 1.93 -8.56 -13.21
CA ALA A 125 2.37 -7.40 -12.45
C ALA A 125 2.24 -6.11 -13.26
N ALA A 126 2.17 -4.98 -12.56
CA ALA A 126 2.15 -3.67 -13.22
C ALA A 126 2.73 -2.58 -12.31
N PHE A 127 3.21 -1.51 -12.93
CA PHE A 127 3.55 -0.28 -12.22
C PHE A 127 3.41 0.95 -13.11
N LEU A 128 3.35 2.12 -12.50
CA LEU A 128 3.38 3.41 -13.17
C LEU A 128 4.81 3.94 -13.17
N ASP A 129 5.46 4.03 -14.34
CA ASP A 129 6.71 4.78 -14.52
C ASP A 129 6.35 6.26 -14.70
N HIS A 130 6.58 7.02 -13.65
CA HIS A 130 6.30 8.45 -13.61
C HIS A 130 7.58 9.24 -13.95
N ARG A 131 7.63 9.82 -15.14
CA ARG A 131 8.74 10.64 -15.59
C ARG A 131 8.39 12.11 -15.52
N GLY A 132 8.81 12.77 -14.44
CA GLY A 132 8.77 14.23 -14.35
C GLY A 132 10.10 14.83 -14.80
N ASP A 133 10.08 15.82 -15.69
CA ASP A 133 11.23 16.72 -15.88
C ASP A 133 10.93 18.05 -15.16
N PHE A 134 11.98 18.87 -15.00
CA PHE A 134 11.88 20.21 -14.42
C PHE A 134 10.98 21.17 -15.23
N ALA A 135 10.59 20.77 -16.44
CA ALA A 135 9.68 21.54 -17.31
C ALA A 135 8.21 21.25 -17.05
N GLN A 136 7.87 20.43 -16.01
CA GLN A 136 6.52 20.01 -15.63
C GLN A 136 5.77 19.20 -16.72
N ILE A 137 6.49 18.60 -17.65
CA ILE A 137 5.92 17.66 -18.62
C ILE A 137 6.09 16.26 -18.03
N PHE A 138 5.10 15.82 -17.26
CA PHE A 138 5.05 14.44 -16.77
C PHE A 138 4.67 13.51 -17.93
N VAL A 139 5.52 12.53 -18.21
CA VAL A 139 5.23 11.45 -19.15
C VAL A 139 5.03 10.19 -18.35
N ASP A 140 3.79 9.94 -18.01
CA ASP A 140 3.38 8.73 -17.32
C ASP A 140 3.26 7.58 -18.30
N THR A 141 3.76 6.43 -17.91
CA THR A 141 3.65 5.19 -18.69
C THR A 141 3.29 4.05 -17.76
N TYR A 142 2.19 3.38 -18.01
CA TYR A 142 1.94 2.10 -17.35
C TYR A 142 2.78 1.01 -18.01
N ILE A 143 3.42 0.20 -17.19
CA ILE A 143 4.15 -0.98 -17.62
C ILE A 143 3.43 -2.20 -17.05
N PHE A 144 3.01 -3.11 -17.94
CA PHE A 144 2.31 -4.34 -17.59
C PHE A 144 3.15 -5.54 -17.97
N PHE A 145 3.29 -6.49 -17.07
CA PHE A 145 3.99 -7.76 -17.28
C PHE A 145 3.02 -8.92 -17.35
N LYS A 146 3.28 -9.86 -18.27
CA LYS A 146 2.53 -11.11 -18.38
C LYS A 146 3.39 -12.19 -19.01
N GLY A 147 3.57 -13.31 -18.33
CA GLY A 147 4.45 -14.38 -18.75
C GLY A 147 5.88 -13.88 -18.93
N ASP A 148 6.44 -14.08 -20.10
CA ASP A 148 7.80 -13.65 -20.48
C ASP A 148 7.87 -12.27 -21.18
N LYS A 149 6.74 -11.53 -21.19
CA LYS A 149 6.59 -10.28 -21.94
C LYS A 149 6.12 -9.13 -21.07
N TYR A 150 6.34 -7.93 -21.61
CA TYR A 150 5.75 -6.71 -21.08
C TYR A 150 5.26 -5.81 -22.21
N ILE A 151 4.33 -4.93 -21.88
CA ILE A 151 3.87 -3.83 -22.72
C ILE A 151 4.01 -2.50 -22.00
N THR A 152 4.02 -1.43 -22.77
CA THR A 152 3.83 -0.06 -22.28
C THR A 152 2.47 0.45 -22.73
N TYR A 153 1.81 1.21 -21.84
CA TYR A 153 0.52 1.82 -22.11
C TYR A 153 0.59 3.31 -21.79
N ASP A 154 0.17 4.13 -22.73
CA ASP A 154 0.09 5.58 -22.56
C ASP A 154 -1.29 5.95 -21.97
N PRO A 155 -1.36 6.38 -20.70
CA PRO A 155 -2.63 6.74 -20.06
C PRO A 155 -3.29 8.00 -20.64
N ARG A 156 -2.54 8.85 -21.35
CA ARG A 156 -3.08 10.07 -21.98
C ARG A 156 -3.70 9.77 -23.32
N ALA A 157 -3.00 8.95 -24.11
CA ALA A 157 -3.50 8.52 -25.41
C ALA A 157 -4.51 7.37 -25.27
N ASP A 158 -4.67 6.84 -24.06
CA ASP A 158 -5.53 5.72 -23.69
C ASP A 158 -5.34 4.52 -24.64
N LYS A 159 -4.09 4.07 -24.80
CA LYS A 159 -3.74 2.95 -25.68
C LYS A 159 -2.40 2.31 -25.36
N VAL A 160 -2.22 1.06 -25.83
CA VAL A 160 -0.90 0.42 -25.86
C VAL A 160 0.05 1.27 -26.69
N SER A 161 1.19 1.66 -26.11
CA SER A 161 2.22 2.50 -26.73
C SER A 161 3.43 1.72 -27.20
N GLY A 162 3.60 0.47 -26.74
CA GLY A 162 4.70 -0.40 -27.17
C GLY A 162 4.58 -1.83 -26.67
N GLY A 163 5.24 -2.74 -27.37
CA GLY A 163 5.26 -4.17 -27.07
C GLY A 163 4.24 -4.98 -27.89
N PRO A 164 4.07 -6.28 -27.56
CA PRO A 164 4.74 -7.03 -26.49
C PRO A 164 6.23 -7.22 -26.74
N TYR A 165 7.04 -6.93 -25.73
CA TYR A 165 8.50 -7.12 -25.76
C TYR A 165 8.92 -8.23 -24.81
N PRO A 166 9.91 -9.09 -25.16
CA PRO A 166 10.49 -10.03 -24.21
C PRO A 166 11.15 -9.28 -23.03
N ILE A 167 10.89 -9.72 -21.81
CA ILE A 167 11.51 -9.15 -20.62
C ILE A 167 13.03 -9.32 -20.68
N ALA A 168 13.49 -10.51 -21.09
CA ALA A 168 14.91 -10.88 -21.19
C ALA A 168 15.75 -9.95 -22.06
N ASP A 169 15.13 -9.32 -23.08
CA ASP A 169 15.85 -8.53 -24.07
C ASP A 169 15.88 -7.04 -23.74
N ARG A 170 14.96 -6.59 -22.89
CA ARG A 170 14.75 -5.15 -22.64
C ARG A 170 15.04 -4.71 -21.22
N TRP A 171 15.17 -5.65 -20.28
CA TRP A 171 15.44 -5.37 -18.88
C TRP A 171 16.80 -5.95 -18.48
N PRO A 172 17.91 -5.18 -18.59
CA PRO A 172 19.26 -5.66 -18.28
C PRO A 172 19.35 -6.22 -16.86
N GLY A 173 20.01 -7.36 -16.72
CA GLY A 173 20.22 -8.00 -15.42
C GLY A 173 19.04 -8.84 -14.89
N LEU A 174 17.82 -8.69 -15.42
CA LEU A 174 16.71 -9.55 -15.03
C LEU A 174 16.93 -11.00 -15.46
N LYS A 175 17.62 -11.22 -16.59
CA LYS A 175 17.96 -12.56 -17.08
C LYS A 175 18.90 -13.29 -16.13
N GLU A 176 19.95 -12.64 -15.72
CA GLU A 176 20.96 -13.17 -14.78
C GLU A 176 20.36 -13.43 -13.40
N ALA A 177 19.34 -12.63 -13.02
CA ALA A 177 18.63 -12.77 -11.76
C ALA A 177 17.47 -13.79 -11.80
N GLY A 178 17.12 -14.35 -12.98
CA GLY A 178 16.01 -15.30 -13.12
C GLY A 178 14.62 -14.66 -13.20
N PHE A 179 14.53 -13.35 -13.50
CA PHE A 179 13.29 -12.55 -13.53
C PHE A 179 12.79 -12.30 -14.97
N THR A 180 12.99 -13.22 -15.89
CA THR A 180 12.61 -13.05 -17.31
C THR A 180 11.18 -13.46 -17.62
N ARG A 181 10.45 -13.94 -16.64
CA ARG A 181 9.04 -14.36 -16.78
C ARG A 181 8.36 -14.48 -15.43
N ASP A 182 7.03 -14.47 -15.47
CA ASP A 182 6.17 -14.73 -14.31
C ASP A 182 6.62 -13.88 -13.10
N ILE A 183 6.67 -12.56 -13.30
CA ILE A 183 6.98 -11.58 -12.24
C ILE A 183 5.72 -11.44 -11.39
N ASP A 184 5.80 -11.78 -10.11
CA ASP A 184 4.64 -11.80 -9.22
C ASP A 184 4.17 -10.39 -8.83
N ALA A 185 5.11 -9.45 -8.65
CA ALA A 185 4.77 -8.06 -8.32
C ALA A 185 5.91 -7.10 -8.68
N VAL A 186 5.58 -5.84 -8.88
CA VAL A 186 6.56 -4.74 -8.97
C VAL A 186 6.14 -3.61 -8.05
N VAL A 187 7.06 -3.19 -7.17
CA VAL A 187 6.89 -1.99 -6.35
C VAL A 187 7.72 -0.87 -6.96
N TYR A 188 7.06 0.19 -7.39
CA TYR A 188 7.74 1.41 -7.84
C TYR A 188 7.96 2.35 -6.65
N ASN A 189 9.13 2.97 -6.57
CA ASN A 189 9.48 3.88 -5.50
C ASN A 189 10.29 5.08 -6.04
N VAL A 190 10.02 6.25 -5.51
CA VAL A 190 10.83 7.43 -5.72
C VAL A 190 11.63 7.69 -4.45
N VAL A 191 12.93 7.60 -4.55
CA VAL A 191 13.82 7.91 -3.43
C VAL A 191 14.16 9.39 -3.51
N GLU A 192 13.65 10.16 -2.55
CA GLU A 192 13.96 11.58 -2.45
C GLU A 192 15.43 11.80 -2.07
N PRO A 193 16.05 12.90 -2.54
CA PRO A 193 17.42 13.21 -2.19
C PRO A 193 17.56 13.43 -0.68
N SER A 194 18.71 13.05 -0.14
CA SER A 194 19.02 13.36 1.25
C SER A 194 19.08 14.88 1.46
N ALA A 195 18.92 15.33 2.72
CA ALA A 195 19.04 16.75 3.09
C ALA A 195 20.40 17.40 2.69
N LEU A 196 21.39 16.58 2.32
CA LEU A 196 22.71 17.02 1.86
C LEU A 196 22.80 17.26 0.34
N GLY A 197 21.71 17.12 -0.38
CA GLY A 197 21.62 17.28 -1.83
C GLY A 197 21.65 15.95 -2.59
N GLY A 198 21.32 16.00 -3.85
CA GLY A 198 21.19 14.87 -4.78
C GLY A 198 19.96 15.06 -5.66
N ASN A 199 19.75 14.16 -6.58
CA ASN A 199 18.53 14.10 -7.38
C ASN A 199 17.65 12.98 -6.85
N SER A 200 16.33 13.12 -6.94
CA SER A 200 15.39 12.03 -6.73
C SER A 200 15.74 10.88 -7.67
N ARG A 201 15.69 9.64 -7.18
CA ARG A 201 15.95 8.45 -8.00
C ARG A 201 14.67 7.64 -8.09
N ARG A 202 14.40 7.15 -9.30
CA ARG A 202 13.29 6.22 -9.54
C ARG A 202 13.82 4.80 -9.50
N GLU A 203 13.23 4.02 -8.63
CA GLU A 203 13.63 2.65 -8.38
C GLU A 203 12.41 1.73 -8.43
N CYS A 204 12.62 0.48 -8.75
CA CYS A 204 11.59 -0.52 -8.57
C CYS A 204 12.15 -1.81 -7.95
N TYR A 205 11.29 -2.54 -7.30
CA TYR A 205 11.56 -3.82 -6.70
C TYR A 205 10.73 -4.86 -7.43
N PHE A 206 11.38 -5.70 -8.21
CA PHE A 206 10.76 -6.86 -8.84
C PHE A 206 10.67 -7.99 -7.83
N VAL A 207 9.48 -8.53 -7.65
CA VAL A 207 9.21 -9.67 -6.78
C VAL A 207 8.92 -10.89 -7.62
N LYS A 208 9.58 -11.99 -7.33
CA LYS A 208 9.31 -13.30 -7.92
C LYS A 208 9.61 -14.40 -6.93
N ALA A 209 8.61 -15.22 -6.66
CA ALA A 209 8.69 -16.25 -5.62
C ALA A 209 9.16 -15.63 -4.29
N ASP A 210 10.20 -16.14 -3.67
CA ASP A 210 10.78 -15.64 -2.42
C ASP A 210 11.88 -14.59 -2.61
N LYS A 211 12.02 -14.05 -3.83
CA LYS A 211 13.11 -13.13 -4.19
C LYS A 211 12.62 -11.74 -4.53
N VAL A 212 13.48 -10.78 -4.21
CA VAL A 212 13.38 -9.38 -4.63
C VAL A 212 14.63 -9.01 -5.41
N LEU A 213 14.45 -8.34 -6.52
CA LEU A 213 15.51 -7.67 -7.28
C LEU A 213 15.29 -6.16 -7.24
N HIS A 214 16.25 -5.43 -6.70
CA HIS A 214 16.22 -3.97 -6.66
C HIS A 214 16.83 -3.39 -7.95
N PHE A 215 16.09 -2.53 -8.63
CA PHE A 215 16.40 -2.03 -9.96
C PHE A 215 16.30 -0.50 -10.02
N ASP A 216 17.31 0.13 -10.61
CA ASP A 216 17.35 1.56 -10.90
C ASP A 216 16.77 1.84 -12.29
N ILE A 217 15.68 2.59 -12.34
CA ILE A 217 15.00 2.93 -13.59
C ILE A 217 15.74 4.09 -14.33
N GLU A 218 16.46 4.95 -13.61
CA GLU A 218 17.24 6.02 -14.24
C GLU A 218 18.43 5.47 -15.01
N ASP A 219 19.26 4.66 -14.33
CA ASP A 219 20.44 4.05 -14.91
C ASP A 219 20.12 2.74 -15.67
N TRP A 220 18.87 2.28 -15.62
CA TRP A 220 18.35 1.09 -16.27
C TRP A 220 19.16 -0.17 -15.96
N LYS A 221 19.43 -0.42 -14.68
CA LYS A 221 20.25 -1.56 -14.21
C LYS A 221 19.85 -2.06 -12.83
N PRO A 222 20.13 -3.32 -12.50
CA PRO A 222 20.03 -3.79 -11.10
C PRO A 222 20.97 -3.03 -10.19
N LEU A 223 20.48 -2.65 -9.01
CA LEU A 223 21.30 -2.08 -7.93
C LEU A 223 21.91 -3.17 -7.07
N THR A 224 21.24 -4.30 -6.96
CA THR A 224 21.71 -5.47 -6.20
C THR A 224 21.38 -6.74 -6.98
N GLY A 225 22.03 -7.87 -6.65
CA GLY A 225 21.56 -9.19 -7.06
C GLY A 225 20.22 -9.53 -6.39
N ALA A 226 19.54 -10.56 -6.91
CA ALA A 226 18.31 -11.06 -6.31
C ALA A 226 18.58 -11.57 -4.87
N ARG A 227 17.75 -11.14 -3.91
CA ARG A 227 17.86 -11.48 -2.49
C ARG A 227 16.56 -12.11 -2.01
N ASN A 228 16.60 -12.88 -0.91
CA ASN A 228 15.38 -13.34 -0.28
C ASN A 228 14.55 -12.16 0.21
N ILE A 229 13.23 -12.25 0.11
CA ILE A 229 12.31 -11.24 0.64
C ILE A 229 12.58 -10.97 2.11
N SER A 230 12.78 -12.03 2.92
CA SER A 230 13.09 -11.93 4.35
C SER A 230 14.38 -11.20 4.69
N ASP A 231 15.34 -11.18 3.77
CA ASP A 231 16.62 -10.51 3.96
C ASP A 231 16.59 -9.08 3.43
N PHE A 232 15.77 -8.86 2.42
CA PHE A 232 15.60 -7.55 1.78
C PHE A 232 14.61 -6.67 2.56
N TRP A 233 13.48 -7.26 2.99
CA TRP A 233 12.46 -6.64 3.81
C TRP A 233 12.34 -7.37 5.15
N PRO A 234 13.24 -7.10 6.12
CA PRO A 234 13.33 -7.87 7.36
C PRO A 234 12.08 -7.82 8.23
N GLY A 235 11.24 -6.81 8.09
CA GLY A 235 9.94 -6.76 8.76
C GLY A 235 8.94 -7.80 8.27
N LEU A 236 9.18 -8.45 7.12
CA LEU A 236 8.37 -9.57 6.62
C LEU A 236 8.86 -10.94 7.08
N LYS A 237 10.03 -11.00 7.76
CA LYS A 237 10.62 -12.26 8.21
C LYS A 237 9.66 -13.01 9.13
N GLY A 238 9.41 -14.28 8.82
CA GLY A 238 8.49 -15.12 9.57
C GLY A 238 7.02 -14.95 9.17
N THR A 239 6.71 -14.08 8.21
CA THR A 239 5.41 -14.01 7.58
C THR A 239 5.36 -14.85 6.31
N GLU A 240 4.18 -15.21 5.87
CA GLU A 240 3.96 -15.92 4.60
C GLU A 240 4.32 -15.08 3.37
N TYR A 241 4.38 -13.75 3.50
CA TYR A 241 4.80 -12.82 2.45
C TYR A 241 6.28 -12.95 2.08
N ALA A 242 7.09 -13.56 2.94
CA ALA A 242 8.51 -13.79 2.71
C ALA A 242 8.87 -15.24 2.38
N ALA A 243 7.89 -16.14 2.31
CA ALA A 243 8.14 -17.58 2.20
C ALA A 243 7.94 -18.11 0.77
N ALA A 244 8.97 -18.77 0.22
CA ALA A 244 8.91 -19.49 -1.08
C ALA A 244 8.16 -20.82 -1.02
N THR A 245 8.06 -21.40 0.16
CA THR A 245 7.43 -22.71 0.40
C THR A 245 6.19 -22.54 1.24
N PRO A 246 5.15 -23.38 1.06
CA PRO A 246 4.05 -23.38 1.99
C PRO A 246 4.59 -23.71 3.37
N THR A 247 4.79 -22.70 4.17
CA THR A 247 5.03 -22.89 5.60
C THR A 247 3.71 -23.42 6.18
N PRO A 248 3.74 -24.41 7.09
CA PRO A 248 2.53 -24.90 7.70
C PRO A 248 1.78 -23.76 8.40
N PRO A 249 0.53 -23.97 8.71
CA PRO A 249 -0.59 -23.07 8.45
C PRO A 249 -0.31 -21.66 8.95
N TYR A 250 -0.87 -20.68 8.24
CA TYR A 250 -0.98 -19.27 8.63
C TYR A 250 -0.87 -19.09 10.13
N PRO A 251 -0.23 -18.06 10.68
CA PRO A 251 -0.41 -17.78 12.10
C PRO A 251 -1.90 -17.86 12.33
N GLN A 252 -2.31 -18.95 13.00
CA GLN A 252 -3.73 -19.27 13.21
C GLN A 252 -4.34 -17.98 13.71
N VAL A 253 -5.39 -17.50 13.05
CA VAL A 253 -6.19 -16.45 13.65
C VAL A 253 -6.53 -16.95 15.05
N LYS A 254 -5.98 -16.31 16.05
CA LYS A 254 -6.15 -16.72 17.43
C LYS A 254 -7.20 -15.90 18.14
N ALA A 255 -7.49 -14.73 17.59
CA ALA A 255 -8.52 -13.86 18.09
C ALA A 255 -9.08 -12.97 16.98
N HIS A 256 -10.29 -12.49 17.17
CA HIS A 256 -10.89 -11.39 16.42
C HIS A 256 -10.97 -10.16 17.32
N ALA A 257 -10.67 -8.98 16.79
CA ALA A 257 -10.72 -7.75 17.56
C ALA A 257 -11.48 -6.65 16.82
N ASP A 258 -12.42 -6.05 17.55
CA ASP A 258 -13.16 -4.87 17.14
C ASP A 258 -12.70 -3.66 17.96
N PHE A 259 -12.50 -2.54 17.28
CA PHE A 259 -12.08 -1.30 17.89
C PHE A 259 -13.07 -0.19 17.57
N ARG A 260 -13.35 0.66 18.56
CA ARG A 260 -13.99 1.95 18.34
C ARG A 260 -13.06 3.02 18.88
N ILE A 261 -12.60 3.87 17.99
CA ILE A 261 -11.64 4.94 18.28
C ILE A 261 -12.40 6.25 18.19
N THR A 262 -12.28 7.09 19.23
CA THR A 262 -12.84 8.46 19.24
C THR A 262 -11.70 9.44 19.49
N PHE A 263 -11.60 10.43 18.63
CA PHE A 263 -10.61 11.48 18.71
C PHE A 263 -11.28 12.70 19.36
N ASN A 264 -10.76 13.11 20.52
CA ASN A 264 -11.33 14.20 21.32
C ASN A 264 -10.36 15.38 21.32
N ASN A 265 -10.73 16.45 20.62
CA ASN A 265 -10.12 17.75 20.72
C ASN A 265 -11.16 18.70 21.36
N PRO A 266 -10.92 19.27 22.56
CA PRO A 266 -11.89 20.14 23.25
C PRO A 266 -12.30 21.39 22.46
N GLY A 267 -11.47 21.82 21.52
CA GLY A 267 -11.72 22.98 20.66
C GLY A 267 -12.47 22.68 19.37
N GLU A 268 -12.62 21.40 18.99
CA GLU A 268 -13.10 21.00 17.68
C GLU A 268 -14.10 19.83 17.73
N ASN A 269 -15.17 19.95 16.93
CA ASN A 269 -16.15 18.87 16.82
C ASN A 269 -15.73 17.76 15.83
N ASN A 270 -14.76 18.00 14.98
CA ASN A 270 -14.32 17.08 13.93
C ASN A 270 -12.83 17.29 13.61
N PRO A 271 -11.94 16.78 14.46
CA PRO A 271 -10.50 16.96 14.33
C PRO A 271 -9.96 16.29 13.06
N ASN A 272 -8.78 16.71 12.61
CA ASN A 272 -8.03 16.12 11.52
C ASN A 272 -6.87 15.25 12.08
N PRO A 273 -7.15 14.09 12.70
CA PRO A 273 -6.15 13.31 13.38
C PRO A 273 -5.19 12.65 12.41
N TYR A 274 -3.91 12.62 12.76
CA TYR A 274 -2.89 11.84 12.07
C TYR A 274 -1.95 11.17 13.08
N GLY A 275 -1.21 10.15 12.63
CA GLY A 275 -0.34 9.37 13.50
C GLY A 275 -0.73 7.91 13.54
N TRP A 276 -0.66 7.28 14.69
CA TRP A 276 -0.92 5.85 14.79
C TRP A 276 -1.45 5.43 16.18
N ILE A 277 -2.16 4.29 16.17
CA ILE A 277 -2.58 3.57 17.38
C ILE A 277 -2.17 2.10 17.19
N GLU A 278 -1.65 1.46 18.23
CA GLU A 278 -1.17 0.08 18.17
C GLU A 278 -1.50 -0.73 19.42
N LEU A 279 -1.60 -2.04 19.25
CA LEU A 279 -1.38 -3.01 20.31
C LEU A 279 0.09 -3.39 20.33
N LYS A 280 0.65 -3.61 21.50
CA LYS A 280 1.99 -4.19 21.66
C LYS A 280 1.87 -5.51 22.38
N THR A 281 2.45 -6.57 21.82
CA THR A 281 2.46 -7.89 22.44
C THR A 281 3.47 -7.97 23.59
N LYS A 282 3.35 -8.97 24.44
CA LYS A 282 4.31 -9.29 25.51
C LYS A 282 5.71 -9.62 24.98
N SER A 283 5.79 -10.08 23.73
CA SER A 283 7.08 -10.26 23.01
C SER A 283 7.69 -8.97 22.49
N GLY A 284 6.98 -7.83 22.66
CA GLY A 284 7.45 -6.52 22.22
C GLY A 284 7.06 -6.16 20.77
N GLN A 285 6.33 -7.03 20.07
CA GLN A 285 5.91 -6.78 18.68
C GLN A 285 4.76 -5.77 18.65
N PRO A 286 4.88 -4.67 17.89
CA PRO A 286 3.79 -3.72 17.66
C PRO A 286 2.84 -4.27 16.59
N PHE A 287 1.54 -4.01 16.77
CA PHE A 287 0.49 -4.34 15.84
C PHE A 287 -0.41 -3.11 15.64
N ARG A 288 -0.29 -2.47 14.49
CA ARG A 288 -1.03 -1.24 14.17
C ARG A 288 -2.50 -1.53 13.98
N ILE A 289 -3.35 -0.82 14.71
CA ILE A 289 -4.81 -0.92 14.60
C ILE A 289 -5.41 0.27 13.87
N TRP A 290 -4.71 1.38 13.86
CA TRP A 290 -5.08 2.58 13.10
C TRP A 290 -3.81 3.37 12.73
N THR A 291 -3.82 3.96 11.53
CA THR A 291 -2.78 4.90 11.09
C THR A 291 -3.36 5.92 10.11
N GLN A 292 -2.90 7.13 10.20
CA GLN A 292 -3.22 8.24 9.31
C GLN A 292 -1.99 9.13 9.18
N GLN A 293 -1.66 9.52 7.96
CA GLN A 293 -0.55 10.44 7.73
C GLN A 293 -1.04 11.89 7.78
N ASN A 294 -0.18 12.80 8.24
CA ASN A 294 -0.40 14.24 8.09
C ASN A 294 -0.32 14.59 6.59
N GLN A 295 -1.41 15.10 6.05
CA GLN A 295 -1.52 15.53 4.65
C GLN A 295 -1.71 17.05 4.55
N GLY A 296 -1.39 17.78 5.61
CA GLY A 296 -1.65 19.20 5.70
C GLY A 296 -3.17 19.48 5.57
N LEU A 297 -3.55 20.45 4.77
CA LEU A 297 -4.96 20.81 4.52
C LEU A 297 -5.81 19.65 3.95
N SER A 298 -5.18 18.58 3.45
CA SER A 298 -5.88 17.40 2.93
C SER A 298 -6.03 16.28 3.96
N THR A 299 -5.59 16.47 5.20
CA THR A 299 -5.81 15.50 6.28
C THR A 299 -7.30 15.38 6.55
N PRO A 300 -7.92 14.19 6.38
CA PRO A 300 -9.36 14.05 6.53
C PRO A 300 -9.81 14.32 7.96
N ALA A 301 -10.79 15.19 8.13
CA ALA A 301 -11.46 15.39 9.41
C ALA A 301 -12.19 14.09 9.81
N ARG A 302 -11.97 13.63 11.06
CA ARG A 302 -12.57 12.40 11.60
C ARG A 302 -12.77 12.50 13.09
N ALA A 303 -14.01 12.42 13.54
CA ALA A 303 -14.30 12.29 14.96
C ALA A 303 -14.07 10.86 15.49
N SER A 304 -14.10 9.84 14.62
CA SER A 304 -13.95 8.45 15.03
C SER A 304 -13.47 7.52 13.89
N ALA A 305 -12.99 6.34 14.28
CA ALA A 305 -12.71 5.20 13.41
C ALA A 305 -13.16 3.90 14.10
N ALA A 306 -13.51 2.88 13.32
CA ALA A 306 -13.97 1.59 13.86
C ALA A 306 -13.34 0.42 13.08
N PRO A 307 -12.01 0.19 13.19
CA PRO A 307 -11.38 -0.95 12.55
C PRO A 307 -11.78 -2.27 13.21
N SER A 308 -11.87 -3.33 12.40
CA SER A 308 -12.08 -4.71 12.82
C SER A 308 -11.04 -5.59 12.14
N MET A 309 -10.41 -6.52 12.87
CA MET A 309 -9.32 -7.32 12.32
C MET A 309 -9.09 -8.65 13.03
N ASN A 310 -8.49 -9.58 12.33
CA ASN A 310 -8.01 -10.84 12.90
C ASN A 310 -6.62 -10.63 13.52
N LEU A 311 -6.42 -11.19 14.71
CA LEU A 311 -5.16 -11.14 15.42
C LEU A 311 -4.46 -12.50 15.36
N PRO A 312 -3.14 -12.55 15.09
CA PRO A 312 -2.36 -13.79 15.12
C PRO A 312 -1.93 -14.20 16.54
N PHE A 313 -2.46 -13.52 17.56
CA PHE A 313 -2.20 -13.73 18.97
C PHE A 313 -3.53 -13.61 19.77
N THR A 314 -3.56 -14.15 20.98
CA THR A 314 -4.71 -14.09 21.87
C THR A 314 -4.75 -12.79 22.66
N SER A 315 -5.87 -12.51 23.31
CA SER A 315 -6.00 -11.37 24.23
C SER A 315 -4.94 -11.42 25.34
N SER A 316 -4.57 -12.63 25.80
CA SER A 316 -3.55 -12.83 26.82
C SER A 316 -2.13 -12.47 26.38
N ASP A 317 -1.86 -12.38 25.09
CA ASP A 317 -0.56 -12.01 24.53
C ASP A 317 -0.37 -10.48 24.44
N ILE A 318 -1.42 -9.70 24.62
CA ILE A 318 -1.37 -8.24 24.55
C ILE A 318 -0.76 -7.69 25.83
N ALA A 319 0.25 -6.84 25.69
CA ALA A 319 0.89 -6.14 26.79
C ALA A 319 0.34 -4.74 27.01
N SER A 320 0.17 -3.97 25.93
CA SER A 320 -0.26 -2.57 26.03
C SER A 320 -0.99 -2.07 24.79
N VAL A 321 -1.70 -0.98 24.97
CA VAL A 321 -2.30 -0.14 23.93
C VAL A 321 -1.51 1.16 23.89
N GLY A 322 -1.00 1.54 22.73
CA GLY A 322 -0.21 2.75 22.53
C GLY A 322 -0.81 3.65 21.46
N ALA A 323 -0.58 4.94 21.59
CA ALA A 323 -0.94 5.93 20.58
C ALA A 323 0.12 7.03 20.46
N TYR A 324 0.25 7.50 19.23
CA TYR A 324 0.91 8.74 18.87
C TYR A 324 0.00 9.40 17.83
N VAL A 325 -0.87 10.29 18.31
CA VAL A 325 -1.89 10.93 17.48
C VAL A 325 -1.82 12.43 17.71
N ASP A 326 -1.58 13.13 16.65
CA ASP A 326 -1.59 14.57 16.57
C ASP A 326 -2.80 14.98 15.72
N GLU A 327 -3.17 16.24 15.77
CA GLU A 327 -4.25 16.83 14.99
C GLU A 327 -3.68 17.97 14.15
N TYR A 328 -4.03 17.98 12.86
CA TYR A 328 -3.59 19.02 11.96
C TYR A 328 -4.48 20.26 12.05
N ASP A 329 -3.86 21.39 12.41
CA ASP A 329 -4.49 22.71 12.37
C ASP A 329 -3.70 23.66 11.43
N ALA A 330 -4.41 24.24 10.48
CA ALA A 330 -3.81 25.13 9.48
C ALA A 330 -3.41 26.52 10.04
N LEU A 331 -3.92 26.92 11.21
CA LEU A 331 -3.82 28.28 11.72
C LEU A 331 -3.06 28.41 13.04
N SER A 332 -3.10 27.41 13.91
CA SER A 332 -2.53 27.48 15.27
C SER A 332 -1.34 26.55 15.50
N GLY A 333 -1.02 25.68 14.55
CA GLY A 333 -0.07 24.59 14.72
C GLY A 333 -0.76 23.31 15.13
N ASP A 334 -0.06 22.17 14.98
CA ASP A 334 -0.66 20.87 15.26
C ASP A 334 -0.82 20.64 16.76
N ASP A 335 -2.01 20.20 17.18
CA ASP A 335 -2.33 19.82 18.55
C ASP A 335 -1.95 18.35 18.81
N TYR A 336 -1.60 18.03 20.06
CA TYR A 336 -1.27 16.67 20.47
C TYR A 336 -2.49 16.02 21.12
N LEU A 337 -3.17 15.09 20.43
CA LEU A 337 -4.35 14.42 20.99
C LEU A 337 -3.97 13.29 21.95
N ALA A 338 -2.98 12.46 21.60
CA ALA A 338 -2.55 11.36 22.46
C ALA A 338 -1.11 10.95 22.23
N ARG A 339 -0.35 10.79 23.29
CA ARG A 339 1.00 10.25 23.27
C ARG A 339 1.23 9.32 24.45
N GLY A 340 1.76 8.12 24.17
CA GLY A 340 2.13 7.15 25.20
C GLY A 340 1.42 5.82 25.09
N SER A 341 1.39 5.06 26.17
CA SER A 341 0.77 3.74 26.22
C SER A 341 0.19 3.43 27.61
N LYS A 342 -0.81 2.51 27.62
CA LYS A 342 -1.38 1.92 28.84
C LYS A 342 -1.27 0.41 28.77
N ASN A 343 -1.07 -0.25 29.90
CA ASN A 343 -1.10 -1.69 29.99
C ASN A 343 -2.48 -2.21 29.57
N PHE A 344 -2.51 -3.27 28.80
CA PHE A 344 -3.75 -3.92 28.42
C PHE A 344 -4.28 -4.73 29.60
N ALA A 345 -5.47 -4.39 30.07
CA ALA A 345 -6.16 -5.02 31.19
C ALA A 345 -7.39 -5.85 30.77
N GLY A 346 -7.50 -6.17 29.46
CA GLY A 346 -8.64 -6.87 28.87
C GLY A 346 -9.54 -5.96 28.04
N ASN A 347 -10.70 -6.49 27.62
CA ASN A 347 -11.68 -5.72 26.87
C ASN A 347 -12.18 -4.51 27.65
N GLY A 348 -12.33 -3.39 26.97
CA GLY A 348 -12.80 -2.15 27.57
C GLY A 348 -12.21 -0.90 26.93
N ARG A 349 -12.40 0.23 27.58
CA ARG A 349 -11.97 1.54 27.14
C ARG A 349 -10.57 1.90 27.63
N TYR A 350 -9.73 2.36 26.73
CA TYR A 350 -8.41 2.91 26.97
C TYR A 350 -8.37 4.35 26.49
N THR A 351 -8.27 5.30 27.42
CA THR A 351 -8.09 6.71 27.09
C THR A 351 -6.62 7.06 27.17
N LEU A 352 -6.02 7.51 26.08
CA LEU A 352 -4.68 8.06 25.98
C LEU A 352 -4.80 9.56 25.75
N SER A 353 -4.10 10.36 26.52
CA SER A 353 -4.26 11.82 26.54
C SER A 353 -2.92 12.52 26.37
N SER A 354 -2.99 13.77 25.99
CA SER A 354 -1.93 14.77 26.03
C SER A 354 -2.49 16.07 26.62
N ASP A 355 -1.76 17.17 26.46
CA ASP A 355 -2.17 18.47 27.00
C ASP A 355 -3.37 19.05 26.22
N ASP A 356 -3.53 18.73 24.95
CA ASP A 356 -4.50 19.35 24.04
C ASP A 356 -5.74 18.49 23.80
N GLY A 357 -5.68 17.18 24.09
CA GLY A 357 -6.82 16.30 23.82
C GLY A 357 -6.67 14.88 24.34
N SER A 358 -7.49 13.99 23.78
CA SER A 358 -7.41 12.56 24.10
C SER A 358 -7.89 11.69 22.94
N VAL A 359 -7.49 10.42 22.98
CA VAL A 359 -8.03 9.37 22.14
C VAL A 359 -8.60 8.28 23.01
N ASP A 360 -9.89 8.01 22.86
CA ASP A 360 -10.57 6.88 23.48
C ASP A 360 -10.56 5.69 22.53
N ILE A 361 -10.15 4.53 23.02
CA ILE A 361 -10.06 3.29 22.26
C ILE A 361 -10.86 2.23 23.01
N ASP A 362 -12.07 1.94 22.54
CA ASP A 362 -12.84 0.78 23.02
C ASP A 362 -12.33 -0.44 22.29
N ILE A 363 -11.92 -1.47 23.04
CA ILE A 363 -11.34 -2.71 22.50
C ILE A 363 -12.20 -3.88 22.91
N THR A 364 -12.59 -4.70 21.94
CA THR A 364 -13.20 -5.99 22.18
C THR A 364 -12.38 -7.05 21.45
N VAL A 365 -11.69 -7.92 22.17
CA VAL A 365 -10.95 -9.07 21.65
C VAL A 365 -11.71 -10.33 22.01
N THR A 366 -11.99 -11.16 21.01
CA THR A 366 -12.61 -12.47 21.17
C THR A 366 -11.61 -13.51 20.73
N ASP A 367 -11.07 -14.27 21.68
CA ASP A 367 -10.16 -15.39 21.38
C ASP A 367 -10.97 -16.53 20.73
N LEU A 368 -10.38 -17.23 19.72
CA LEU A 368 -10.99 -18.26 18.89
C LEU A 368 -10.60 -19.66 19.32
#